data_54638e2c4a0bd60bb2bab84519f8ca77
#
_entry.id   54638e2c4a0bd60bb2bab84519f8ca77
#
_cell.length_a   1.000
_cell.length_b   1.000
_cell.length_c   1.000
_cell.angle_alpha   90.00
_cell.angle_beta   90.00
_cell.angle_gamma   90.00
#
_symmetry.space_group_name_H-M   'P 1'
#
loop_
_entity.id
_entity.type
_entity.pdbx_description
1 polymer ?
#
loop_
_entity_poly.entity_id
_entity_poly.type
_entity_poly.pdbx_seq_one_letter_code
_entity_poly.pdbx_strand_id
1 'polypeptide(L)'
;KTFTLSRRQQKIERTHEKKIRAVDHLSFTAYEGEIFGLLGPNGAGKTTTLRMLATLIRPDEGDAMVDGISVVKQPDQVRKKIGFLTSELKLEEFFTPSALFDFFADLHQMDGALAKQRKQELFARFGIEKFAEVKVANLSTGMKQKVSIVISILHDPNIIIFDEPTNGLDVLTARTVTDFLMELRRQGKTVILSTHIFSLVEKL
;
A
#
# COMPACT_ATOMS: atom_id res chain seq x y z
N LYS A 1 3.14 14.18 13.49
CA LYS A 1 2.40 13.11 14.19
C LYS A 1 3.21 12.56 15.32
N THR A 2 2.63 12.55 16.51
CA THR A 2 3.25 12.08 17.75
C THR A 2 2.48 10.88 18.30
N PHE A 3 3.19 9.87 18.77
CA PHE A 3 2.61 8.71 19.43
C PHE A 3 3.01 8.67 20.89
N THR A 4 2.10 8.20 21.76
CA THR A 4 2.41 7.90 23.17
C THR A 4 2.91 6.46 23.27
N LEU A 5 4.09 6.29 23.86
CA LEU A 5 4.70 4.98 24.04
C LEU A 5 4.19 4.29 25.31
N SER A 6 3.75 3.06 25.18
CA SER A 6 3.49 2.20 26.32
C SER A 6 4.82 1.82 27.03
N ARG A 7 4.76 1.38 28.29
CA ARG A 7 5.96 0.91 29.02
C ARG A 7 6.70 -0.21 28.28
N ARG A 8 5.99 -1.07 27.55
CA ARG A 8 6.58 -2.14 26.73
C ARG A 8 7.33 -1.56 25.54
N GLN A 9 6.74 -0.60 24.84
CA GLN A 9 7.37 0.09 23.71
C GLN A 9 8.60 0.89 24.14
N GLN A 10 8.55 1.60 25.27
CA GLN A 10 9.71 2.29 25.83
C GLN A 10 10.90 1.35 26.08
N LYS A 11 10.64 0.13 26.56
CA LYS A 11 11.69 -0.89 26.73
C LYS A 11 12.26 -1.38 25.40
N ILE A 12 11.42 -1.57 24.39
CA ILE A 12 11.85 -2.00 23.03
C ILE A 12 12.70 -0.92 22.39
N GLU A 13 12.25 0.33 22.44
CA GLU A 13 12.94 1.51 21.87
C GLU A 13 14.13 1.98 22.75
N ARG A 14 14.35 1.35 23.91
CA ARG A 14 15.41 1.72 24.86
C ARG A 14 15.39 3.21 25.22
N THR A 15 14.21 3.77 25.41
CA THR A 15 13.99 5.19 25.73
C THR A 15 13.19 5.37 27.01
N HIS A 16 13.41 6.49 27.71
CA HIS A 16 12.59 6.93 28.84
C HIS A 16 11.49 7.91 28.41
N GLU A 17 11.49 8.31 27.16
CA GLU A 17 10.49 9.24 26.63
C GLU A 17 9.11 8.58 26.56
N LYS A 18 8.09 9.32 26.97
CA LYS A 18 6.69 8.87 26.88
C LYS A 18 6.07 9.11 25.52
N LYS A 19 6.69 9.94 24.71
CA LYS A 19 6.19 10.32 23.39
C LYS A 19 7.31 10.24 22.37
N ILE A 20 6.97 9.79 21.16
CA ILE A 20 7.84 9.81 20.00
C ILE A 20 7.17 10.61 18.89
N ARG A 21 7.89 11.58 18.32
CA ARG A 21 7.45 12.32 17.15
C ARG A 21 7.87 11.55 15.91
N ALA A 22 6.92 10.82 15.31
CA ALA A 22 7.18 9.98 14.15
C ALA A 22 7.26 10.78 12.85
N VAL A 23 6.50 11.88 12.73
CA VAL A 23 6.55 12.80 11.59
C VAL A 23 6.57 14.22 12.12
N ASP A 24 7.55 14.99 11.68
CA ASP A 24 7.78 16.37 12.13
C ASP A 24 7.87 17.33 10.95
N HIS A 25 6.90 18.25 10.83
CA HIS A 25 6.85 19.34 9.84
C HIS A 25 7.16 18.90 8.40
N LEU A 26 6.64 17.73 7.98
CA LEU A 26 6.83 17.21 6.63
C LEU A 26 5.84 17.87 5.67
N SER A 27 6.35 18.48 4.60
CA SER A 27 5.54 18.99 3.49
C SER A 27 6.17 18.55 2.17
N PHE A 28 5.35 18.04 1.25
CA PHE A 28 5.75 17.69 -0.11
C PHE A 28 4.54 17.72 -1.04
N THR A 29 4.82 17.69 -2.34
CA THR A 29 3.80 17.58 -3.38
C THR A 29 4.18 16.45 -4.32
N ALA A 30 3.26 15.56 -4.62
CA ALA A 30 3.35 14.58 -5.70
C ALA A 30 2.42 15.01 -6.82
N TYR A 31 2.89 14.89 -8.07
CA TYR A 31 2.15 15.30 -9.25
C TYR A 31 1.45 14.11 -9.91
N GLU A 32 0.39 14.40 -10.66
CA GLU A 32 -0.35 13.39 -11.40
C GLU A 32 0.56 12.63 -12.40
N GLY A 33 0.43 11.32 -12.47
CA GLY A 33 1.15 10.47 -13.42
C GLY A 33 2.61 10.20 -13.07
N GLU A 34 3.09 10.61 -11.88
CA GLU A 34 4.45 10.33 -11.44
C GLU A 34 4.54 9.20 -10.40
N ILE A 35 5.74 8.65 -10.25
CA ILE A 35 6.10 7.82 -9.09
C ILE A 35 6.87 8.70 -8.12
N PHE A 36 6.28 8.93 -6.94
CA PHE A 36 6.88 9.70 -5.85
C PHE A 36 7.39 8.77 -4.75
N GLY A 37 8.69 8.76 -4.50
CA GLY A 37 9.34 7.89 -3.53
C GLY A 37 9.69 8.58 -2.21
N LEU A 38 9.19 8.07 -1.09
CA LEU A 38 9.67 8.40 0.25
C LEU A 38 10.84 7.49 0.60
N LEU A 39 12.07 7.98 0.43
CA LEU A 39 13.29 7.25 0.73
C LEU A 39 13.79 7.57 2.15
N GLY A 40 14.22 6.56 2.88
CA GLY A 40 14.83 6.76 4.20
C GLY A 40 14.93 5.46 5.00
N PRO A 41 15.68 5.48 6.11
CA PRO A 41 15.86 4.32 6.97
C PRO A 41 14.56 3.90 7.66
N ASN A 42 14.57 2.73 8.29
CA ASN A 42 13.48 2.30 9.16
C ASN A 42 13.34 3.26 10.35
N GLY A 43 12.11 3.57 10.73
CA GLY A 43 11.82 4.56 11.78
C GLY A 43 11.78 6.02 11.32
N ALA A 44 12.10 6.35 10.05
CA ALA A 44 12.06 7.73 9.53
C ALA A 44 10.64 8.31 9.34
N GLY A 45 9.60 7.61 9.74
CA GLY A 45 8.21 8.09 9.63
C GLY A 45 7.52 7.83 8.29
N LYS A 46 8.16 7.12 7.34
CA LYS A 46 7.61 6.83 6.00
C LYS A 46 6.23 6.17 6.08
N THR A 47 6.13 5.02 6.76
CA THR A 47 4.88 4.29 6.96
C THR A 47 3.80 5.15 7.63
N THR A 48 4.19 5.95 8.65
CA THR A 48 3.26 6.86 9.33
C THR A 48 2.72 7.91 8.37
N THR A 49 3.58 8.48 7.53
CA THR A 49 3.19 9.45 6.49
C THR A 49 2.21 8.84 5.50
N LEU A 50 2.52 7.66 4.95
CA LEU A 50 1.63 6.97 4.01
C LEU A 50 0.29 6.60 4.66
N ARG A 51 0.28 6.16 5.91
CA ARG A 51 -0.95 5.89 6.67
C ARG A 51 -1.80 7.14 6.92
N MET A 52 -1.17 8.32 7.08
CA MET A 52 -1.91 9.58 7.15
C MET A 52 -2.54 9.94 5.81
N LEU A 53 -1.82 9.78 4.70
CA LEU A 53 -2.36 9.96 3.35
C LEU A 53 -3.50 8.99 3.04
N ALA A 54 -3.35 7.73 3.45
CA ALA A 54 -4.39 6.70 3.31
C ALA A 54 -5.54 6.83 4.33
N THR A 55 -5.56 7.88 5.13
CA THR A 55 -6.60 8.18 6.14
C THR A 55 -6.72 7.16 7.28
N LEU A 56 -5.76 6.26 7.45
CA LEU A 56 -5.73 5.28 8.53
C LEU A 56 -5.31 5.89 9.88
N ILE A 57 -4.54 6.96 9.83
CA ILE A 57 -4.09 7.72 11.01
C ILE A 57 -4.34 9.19 10.75
N ARG A 58 -5.03 9.86 11.68
CA ARG A 58 -5.22 11.30 11.60
C ARG A 58 -3.94 12.03 12.02
N PRO A 59 -3.45 13.03 11.26
CA PRO A 59 -2.38 13.92 11.71
C PRO A 59 -2.81 14.68 12.97
N ASP A 60 -1.84 15.06 13.82
CA ASP A 60 -2.14 15.88 15.02
C ASP A 60 -2.34 17.33 14.61
N GLU A 61 -1.53 17.80 13.64
CA GLU A 61 -1.58 19.16 13.07
C GLU A 61 -1.38 19.07 11.56
N GLY A 62 -1.83 20.09 10.85
CA GLY A 62 -1.75 20.15 9.39
C GLY A 62 -2.81 19.31 8.70
N ASP A 63 -2.71 19.22 7.39
CA ASP A 63 -3.61 18.46 6.52
C ASP A 63 -2.83 17.97 5.29
N ALA A 64 -3.39 17.00 4.57
CA ALA A 64 -2.94 16.60 3.26
C ALA A 64 -4.13 16.55 2.30
N MET A 65 -3.84 16.85 1.03
CA MET A 65 -4.83 16.79 -0.02
C MET A 65 -4.51 15.64 -0.96
N VAL A 66 -5.47 14.80 -1.24
CA VAL A 66 -5.39 13.71 -2.22
C VAL A 66 -6.42 14.01 -3.31
N ASP A 67 -5.95 14.33 -4.51
CA ASP A 67 -6.82 14.78 -5.61
C ASP A 67 -7.78 15.92 -5.19
N GLY A 68 -7.25 16.92 -4.49
CA GLY A 68 -8.02 18.06 -3.98
C GLY A 68 -8.92 17.77 -2.78
N ILE A 69 -8.91 16.55 -2.24
CA ILE A 69 -9.75 16.11 -1.12
C ILE A 69 -8.92 16.02 0.16
N SER A 70 -9.37 16.68 1.23
CA SER A 70 -8.69 16.68 2.52
C SER A 70 -8.77 15.31 3.21
N VAL A 71 -7.62 14.77 3.61
CA VAL A 71 -7.54 13.51 4.37
C VAL A 71 -8.14 13.63 5.79
N VAL A 72 -8.22 14.86 6.31
CA VAL A 72 -8.75 15.14 7.64
C VAL A 72 -10.26 15.39 7.63
N LYS A 73 -10.77 16.10 6.61
CA LYS A 73 -12.17 16.53 6.51
C LYS A 73 -13.06 15.54 5.78
N GLN A 74 -12.51 14.82 4.78
CA GLN A 74 -13.26 13.96 3.87
C GLN A 74 -12.59 12.60 3.67
N PRO A 75 -12.21 11.87 4.74
CA PRO A 75 -11.43 10.63 4.65
C PRO A 75 -12.12 9.53 3.84
N ASP A 76 -13.46 9.44 3.90
CA ASP A 76 -14.22 8.44 3.15
C ASP A 76 -14.13 8.65 1.62
N GLN A 77 -14.09 9.90 1.18
CA GLN A 77 -13.93 10.22 -0.24
C GLN A 77 -12.50 9.92 -0.72
N VAL A 78 -11.49 10.19 0.12
CA VAL A 78 -10.10 9.82 -0.18
C VAL A 78 -9.97 8.31 -0.36
N ARG A 79 -10.52 7.51 0.57
CA ARG A 79 -10.44 6.04 0.52
C ARG A 79 -11.03 5.43 -0.75
N LYS A 80 -12.05 6.05 -1.33
CA LYS A 80 -12.65 5.60 -2.60
C LYS A 80 -11.76 5.84 -3.82
N LYS A 81 -10.79 6.76 -3.72
CA LYS A 81 -9.92 7.18 -4.83
C LYS A 81 -8.54 6.53 -4.80
N ILE A 82 -8.16 5.93 -3.69
CA ILE A 82 -6.81 5.39 -3.49
C ILE A 82 -6.81 3.86 -3.45
N GLY A 83 -5.74 3.28 -3.97
CA GLY A 83 -5.31 1.92 -3.64
C GLY A 83 -4.24 2.00 -2.57
N PHE A 84 -4.38 1.28 -1.46
CA PHE A 84 -3.40 1.29 -0.39
C PHE A 84 -2.91 -0.12 -0.07
N LEU A 85 -1.59 -0.29 -0.14
CA LEU A 85 -0.89 -1.49 0.29
C LEU A 85 0.05 -1.14 1.44
N THR A 86 -0.09 -1.84 2.55
CA THR A 86 0.84 -1.78 3.68
C THR A 86 1.59 -3.10 3.83
N SER A 87 2.85 -3.03 4.24
CA SER A 87 3.67 -4.20 4.59
C SER A 87 3.09 -5.04 5.73
N GLU A 88 2.16 -4.48 6.50
CA GLU A 88 1.48 -5.14 7.62
C GLU A 88 0.12 -5.73 7.22
N LEU A 89 -0.28 -5.68 5.94
CA LEU A 89 -1.54 -6.26 5.49
C LEU A 89 -1.51 -7.77 5.72
N LYS A 90 -2.26 -8.21 6.70
CA LYS A 90 -2.48 -9.63 6.96
C LYS A 90 -3.70 -10.07 6.18
N LEU A 91 -3.47 -10.87 5.15
CA LEU A 91 -4.56 -11.57 4.47
C LEU A 91 -5.10 -12.65 5.40
N GLU A 92 -6.41 -12.77 5.46
CA GLU A 92 -7.08 -13.81 6.25
C GLU A 92 -6.71 -15.21 5.73
N GLU A 93 -6.13 -16.03 6.59
CA GLU A 93 -5.46 -17.29 6.23
C GLU A 93 -6.40 -18.36 5.68
N PHE A 94 -7.68 -18.30 6.02
CA PHE A 94 -8.67 -19.30 5.59
C PHE A 94 -9.28 -19.02 4.21
N PHE A 95 -9.14 -17.79 3.70
CA PHE A 95 -9.59 -17.46 2.34
C PHE A 95 -8.61 -17.95 1.27
N THR A 96 -9.11 -18.04 0.04
CA THR A 96 -8.31 -18.18 -1.18
C THR A 96 -8.12 -16.80 -1.85
N PRO A 97 -7.11 -16.62 -2.71
CA PRO A 97 -6.99 -15.40 -3.52
C PRO A 97 -8.25 -15.06 -4.29
N SER A 98 -8.92 -16.07 -4.84
CA SER A 98 -10.17 -15.93 -5.58
C SER A 98 -11.28 -15.35 -4.70
N ALA A 99 -11.48 -15.94 -3.51
CA ALA A 99 -12.50 -15.48 -2.57
C ALA A 99 -12.21 -14.09 -2.01
N LEU A 100 -10.93 -13.76 -1.74
CA LEU A 100 -10.53 -12.43 -1.32
C LEU A 100 -10.83 -11.38 -2.41
N PHE A 101 -10.50 -11.69 -3.66
CA PHE A 101 -10.80 -10.78 -4.76
C PHE A 101 -12.31 -10.48 -4.84
N ASP A 102 -13.14 -11.52 -4.83
CA ASP A 102 -14.59 -11.39 -4.92
C ASP A 102 -15.14 -10.57 -3.74
N PHE A 103 -14.69 -10.87 -2.52
CA PHE A 103 -15.08 -10.11 -1.32
C PHE A 103 -14.74 -8.61 -1.43
N PHE A 104 -13.53 -8.27 -1.88
CA PHE A 104 -13.15 -6.86 -2.02
C PHE A 104 -13.80 -6.19 -3.23
N ALA A 105 -14.08 -6.91 -4.31
CA ALA A 105 -14.85 -6.41 -5.43
C ALA A 105 -16.28 -6.02 -5.01
N ASP A 106 -16.93 -6.86 -4.20
CA ASP A 106 -18.24 -6.58 -3.61
C ASP A 106 -18.18 -5.37 -2.66
N LEU A 107 -17.14 -5.29 -1.81
CA LEU A 107 -16.94 -4.17 -0.89
C LEU A 107 -16.79 -2.83 -1.64
N HIS A 108 -16.12 -2.84 -2.80
CA HIS A 108 -15.99 -1.68 -3.68
C HIS A 108 -17.21 -1.48 -4.58
N GLN A 109 -18.26 -2.31 -4.47
CA GLN A 109 -19.49 -2.23 -5.27
C GLN A 109 -19.20 -2.28 -6.78
N MET A 110 -18.23 -3.11 -7.19
CA MET A 110 -17.88 -3.27 -8.59
C MET A 110 -19.01 -4.00 -9.34
N ASP A 111 -19.21 -3.61 -10.60
CA ASP A 111 -20.05 -4.39 -11.50
C ASP A 111 -19.49 -5.80 -11.67
N GLY A 112 -20.36 -6.82 -11.62
CA GLY A 112 -19.94 -8.21 -11.64
C GLY A 112 -19.20 -8.64 -12.92
N ALA A 113 -19.56 -8.10 -14.08
CA ALA A 113 -18.86 -8.37 -15.35
C ALA A 113 -17.47 -7.73 -15.33
N LEU A 114 -17.38 -6.47 -14.87
CA LEU A 114 -16.12 -5.76 -14.71
C LEU A 114 -15.22 -6.45 -13.68
N ALA A 115 -15.75 -6.85 -12.54
CA ALA A 115 -14.99 -7.56 -11.50
C ALA A 115 -14.39 -8.87 -12.03
N LYS A 116 -15.16 -9.64 -12.80
CA LYS A 116 -14.70 -10.88 -13.43
C LYS A 116 -13.58 -10.62 -14.45
N GLN A 117 -13.73 -9.60 -15.31
CA GLN A 117 -12.71 -9.21 -16.27
C GLN A 117 -11.42 -8.80 -15.55
N ARG A 118 -11.51 -7.89 -14.57
CA ARG A 118 -10.35 -7.41 -13.79
C ARG A 118 -9.66 -8.55 -13.04
N LYS A 119 -10.43 -9.49 -12.49
CA LYS A 119 -9.86 -10.69 -11.83
C LYS A 119 -9.00 -11.49 -12.79
N GLN A 120 -9.50 -11.78 -13.99
CA GLN A 120 -8.75 -12.52 -15.00
C GLN A 120 -7.48 -11.79 -15.41
N GLU A 121 -7.56 -10.49 -15.72
CA GLU A 121 -6.41 -9.67 -16.12
C GLU A 121 -5.33 -9.62 -15.03
N LEU A 122 -5.72 -9.31 -13.79
CA LEU A 122 -4.77 -9.17 -12.70
C LEU A 122 -4.18 -10.51 -12.25
N PHE A 123 -4.98 -11.58 -12.23
CA PHE A 123 -4.49 -12.91 -11.85
C PHE A 123 -3.52 -13.45 -12.90
N ALA A 124 -3.81 -13.31 -14.19
CA ALA A 124 -2.90 -13.67 -15.28
C ALA A 124 -1.59 -12.89 -15.17
N ARG A 125 -1.67 -11.58 -14.98
CA ARG A 125 -0.51 -10.70 -14.88
C ARG A 125 0.44 -11.08 -13.75
N PHE A 126 -0.08 -11.37 -12.57
CA PHE A 126 0.72 -11.73 -11.39
C PHE A 126 0.97 -13.23 -11.26
N GLY A 127 0.41 -14.07 -12.18
CA GLY A 127 0.52 -15.52 -12.15
C GLY A 127 -0.20 -16.13 -10.95
N ILE A 128 -1.28 -15.49 -10.47
CA ILE A 128 -2.10 -15.94 -9.33
C ILE A 128 -3.01 -17.09 -9.74
N GLU A 129 -3.34 -17.24 -11.02
CA GLU A 129 -4.20 -18.30 -11.56
C GLU A 129 -3.79 -19.69 -11.07
N LYS A 130 -2.47 -19.95 -10.98
CA LYS A 130 -1.90 -21.22 -10.55
C LYS A 130 -2.22 -21.61 -9.10
N PHE A 131 -2.59 -20.64 -8.27
CA PHE A 131 -2.88 -20.83 -6.86
C PHE A 131 -4.13 -20.06 -6.39
N ALA A 132 -4.99 -19.67 -7.32
CA ALA A 132 -6.19 -18.88 -7.05
C ALA A 132 -7.11 -19.51 -6.00
N GLU A 133 -7.17 -20.83 -5.95
CA GLU A 133 -8.00 -21.62 -5.02
C GLU A 133 -7.20 -22.24 -3.85
N VAL A 134 -5.91 -21.89 -3.73
CA VAL A 134 -5.09 -22.33 -2.59
C VAL A 134 -5.32 -21.38 -1.41
N LYS A 135 -5.54 -21.89 -0.21
CA LYS A 135 -5.70 -21.07 0.99
C LYS A 135 -4.47 -20.20 1.24
N VAL A 136 -4.68 -18.96 1.65
CA VAL A 136 -3.63 -17.98 1.97
C VAL A 136 -2.63 -18.53 2.99
N ALA A 137 -3.08 -19.33 3.96
CA ALA A 137 -2.21 -20.02 4.91
C ALA A 137 -1.04 -20.78 4.23
N ASN A 138 -1.30 -21.36 3.06
CA ASN A 138 -0.36 -22.22 2.33
C ASN A 138 0.45 -21.47 1.25
N LEU A 139 0.28 -20.15 1.13
CA LEU A 139 1.01 -19.34 0.16
C LEU A 139 2.37 -18.89 0.70
N SER A 140 3.37 -18.84 -0.17
CA SER A 140 4.66 -18.20 0.13
C SER A 140 4.50 -16.69 0.35
N THR A 141 5.49 -16.06 0.98
CA THR A 141 5.50 -14.60 1.19
C THR A 141 5.33 -13.82 -0.12
N GLY A 142 6.04 -14.22 -1.19
CA GLY A 142 5.92 -13.58 -2.50
C GLY A 142 4.54 -13.79 -3.13
N MET A 143 3.91 -14.96 -2.96
CA MET A 143 2.54 -15.20 -3.41
C MET A 143 1.54 -14.34 -2.64
N LYS A 144 1.66 -14.25 -1.32
CA LYS A 144 0.84 -13.37 -0.48
C LYS A 144 0.97 -11.90 -0.90
N GLN A 145 2.20 -11.45 -1.20
CA GLN A 145 2.44 -10.07 -1.65
C GLN A 145 1.75 -9.78 -2.98
N LYS A 146 1.82 -10.69 -3.96
CA LYS A 146 1.11 -10.56 -5.24
C LYS A 146 -0.40 -10.42 -5.04
N VAL A 147 -0.98 -11.24 -4.17
CA VAL A 147 -2.41 -11.15 -3.82
C VAL A 147 -2.72 -9.81 -3.17
N SER A 148 -1.91 -9.35 -2.22
CA SER A 148 -2.10 -8.06 -1.53
C SER A 148 -2.05 -6.88 -2.51
N ILE A 149 -1.12 -6.90 -3.47
CA ILE A 149 -1.06 -5.88 -4.54
C ILE A 149 -2.36 -5.89 -5.34
N VAL A 150 -2.79 -7.06 -5.83
CA VAL A 150 -4.00 -7.19 -6.64
C VAL A 150 -5.24 -6.69 -5.89
N ILE A 151 -5.38 -7.04 -4.61
CA ILE A 151 -6.49 -6.55 -3.77
C ILE A 151 -6.47 -5.04 -3.62
N SER A 152 -5.29 -4.42 -3.50
CA SER A 152 -5.18 -2.98 -3.31
C SER A 152 -5.54 -2.14 -4.56
N ILE A 153 -5.56 -2.76 -5.74
CA ILE A 153 -5.77 -2.07 -7.04
C ILE A 153 -6.95 -2.59 -7.86
N LEU A 154 -7.70 -3.58 -7.36
CA LEU A 154 -8.77 -4.23 -8.13
C LEU A 154 -9.83 -3.25 -8.65
N HIS A 155 -10.13 -2.18 -7.89
CA HIS A 155 -11.09 -1.13 -8.20
C HIS A 155 -10.53 -0.02 -9.13
N ASP A 156 -9.34 -0.23 -9.70
CA ASP A 156 -8.66 0.66 -10.65
C ASP A 156 -8.42 2.11 -10.18
N PRO A 157 -7.86 2.31 -8.98
CA PRO A 157 -7.63 3.64 -8.46
C PRO A 157 -6.63 4.44 -9.32
N ASN A 158 -6.79 5.78 -9.37
CA ASN A 158 -5.83 6.65 -10.05
C ASN A 158 -4.61 6.96 -9.17
N ILE A 159 -4.76 6.85 -7.85
CA ILE A 159 -3.69 7.12 -6.89
C ILE A 159 -3.44 5.85 -6.09
N ILE A 160 -2.18 5.42 -6.08
CA ILE A 160 -1.76 4.17 -5.47
C ILE A 160 -0.68 4.47 -4.45
N ILE A 161 -0.88 4.03 -3.22
CA ILE A 161 0.02 4.26 -2.10
C ILE A 161 0.57 2.91 -1.62
N PHE A 162 1.88 2.70 -1.77
CA PHE A 162 2.55 1.45 -1.42
C PHE A 162 3.62 1.64 -0.34
N ASP A 163 3.46 0.92 0.76
CA ASP A 163 4.43 0.92 1.86
C ASP A 163 5.36 -0.29 1.74
N GLU A 164 6.64 -0.03 1.36
CA GLU A 164 7.70 -1.02 1.18
C GLU A 164 7.29 -2.20 0.27
N PRO A 165 6.82 -1.97 -0.98
CA PRO A 165 6.16 -2.98 -1.81
C PRO A 165 7.05 -4.17 -2.19
N THR A 166 8.37 -4.02 -2.13
CA THR A 166 9.34 -5.08 -2.49
C THR A 166 10.08 -5.66 -1.29
N ASN A 167 9.76 -5.23 -0.07
CA ASN A 167 10.46 -5.68 1.13
C ASN A 167 10.23 -7.17 1.39
N GLY A 168 11.30 -7.90 1.67
CA GLY A 168 11.25 -9.34 1.97
C GLY A 168 10.91 -10.25 0.78
N LEU A 169 10.94 -9.73 -0.45
CA LEU A 169 10.70 -10.50 -1.66
C LEU A 169 12.00 -11.03 -2.26
N ASP A 170 11.90 -12.19 -2.91
CA ASP A 170 12.96 -12.68 -3.81
C ASP A 170 13.13 -11.75 -5.03
N VAL A 171 14.27 -11.85 -5.70
CA VAL A 171 14.65 -10.96 -6.82
C VAL A 171 13.64 -10.99 -7.96
N LEU A 172 13.08 -12.16 -8.28
CA LEU A 172 12.13 -12.29 -9.41
C LEU A 172 10.79 -11.66 -9.07
N THR A 173 10.30 -11.88 -7.86
CA THR A 173 9.05 -11.26 -7.39
C THR A 173 9.20 -9.73 -7.25
N ALA A 174 10.33 -9.25 -6.69
CA ALA A 174 10.62 -7.83 -6.60
C ALA A 174 10.67 -7.16 -7.99
N ARG A 175 11.26 -7.82 -8.99
CA ARG A 175 11.26 -7.35 -10.38
C ARG A 175 9.84 -7.25 -10.95
N THR A 176 9.01 -8.28 -10.75
CA THR A 176 7.61 -8.26 -11.20
C THR A 176 6.86 -7.05 -10.63
N VAL A 177 7.07 -6.74 -9.34
CA VAL A 177 6.47 -5.57 -8.68
C VAL A 177 7.02 -4.27 -9.29
N THR A 178 8.33 -4.16 -9.50
CA THR A 178 8.95 -2.97 -10.10
C THR A 178 8.44 -2.72 -11.52
N ASP A 179 8.38 -3.77 -12.36
CA ASP A 179 7.86 -3.66 -13.73
C ASP A 179 6.38 -3.23 -13.72
N PHE A 180 5.61 -3.68 -12.72
CA PHE A 180 4.24 -3.27 -12.54
C PHE A 180 4.11 -1.78 -12.14
N LEU A 181 4.95 -1.29 -11.22
CA LEU A 181 4.96 0.14 -10.85
C LEU A 181 5.24 1.04 -12.06
N MET A 182 6.20 0.64 -12.90
CA MET A 182 6.52 1.36 -14.15
C MET A 182 5.34 1.37 -15.13
N GLU A 183 4.58 0.28 -15.18
CA GLU A 183 3.39 0.25 -16.05
C GLU A 183 2.26 1.12 -15.51
N LEU A 184 1.99 1.14 -14.21
CA LEU A 184 1.03 2.04 -13.62
C LEU A 184 1.34 3.51 -14.00
N ARG A 185 2.62 3.91 -13.93
CA ARG A 185 3.06 5.22 -14.39
C ARG A 185 2.76 5.46 -15.88
N ARG A 186 3.05 4.47 -16.76
CA ARG A 186 2.75 4.59 -18.21
C ARG A 186 1.25 4.71 -18.48
N GLN A 187 0.41 4.16 -17.62
CA GLN A 187 -1.04 4.30 -17.66
C GLN A 187 -1.55 5.65 -17.10
N GLY A 188 -0.64 6.54 -16.68
CA GLY A 188 -0.98 7.84 -16.10
C GLY A 188 -1.41 7.77 -14.63
N LYS A 189 -1.21 6.63 -13.95
CA LYS A 189 -1.51 6.50 -12.53
C LYS A 189 -0.44 7.21 -11.70
N THR A 190 -0.84 7.82 -10.60
CA THR A 190 0.06 8.40 -9.61
C THR A 190 0.41 7.35 -8.56
N VAL A 191 1.70 7.11 -8.34
CA VAL A 191 2.16 6.13 -7.35
C VAL A 191 2.98 6.85 -6.28
N ILE A 192 2.58 6.69 -5.03
CA ILE A 192 3.37 7.15 -3.88
C ILE A 192 3.88 5.90 -3.16
N LEU A 193 5.18 5.77 -3.00
CA LEU A 193 5.74 4.60 -2.33
C LEU A 193 6.77 4.97 -1.27
N SER A 194 6.88 4.14 -0.25
CA SER A 194 8.01 4.17 0.67
C SER A 194 9.01 3.07 0.32
N THR A 195 10.28 3.36 0.53
CA THR A 195 11.33 2.34 0.45
C THR A 195 12.56 2.76 1.24
N HIS A 196 13.35 1.78 1.66
CA HIS A 196 14.72 1.98 2.16
C HIS A 196 15.75 1.48 1.14
N ILE A 197 15.30 0.97 -0.02
CA ILE A 197 16.14 0.38 -1.08
C ILE A 197 16.43 1.43 -2.14
N PHE A 198 17.64 2.01 -2.13
CA PHE A 198 18.04 3.05 -3.08
C PHE A 198 17.98 2.57 -4.53
N SER A 199 18.45 1.36 -4.81
CA SER A 199 18.44 0.79 -6.16
C SER A 199 17.03 0.55 -6.75
N LEU A 200 15.99 0.55 -5.94
CA LEU A 200 14.62 0.55 -6.43
C LEU A 200 14.25 1.93 -6.98
N VAL A 201 14.62 2.99 -6.26
CA VAL A 201 14.33 4.38 -6.67
C VAL A 201 15.02 4.73 -7.99
N GLU A 202 16.26 4.25 -8.19
CA GLU A 202 17.01 4.48 -9.44
C GLU A 202 16.38 3.82 -10.67
N LYS A 203 15.53 2.79 -10.48
CA LYS A 203 14.88 2.05 -11.57
C LYS A 203 13.49 2.58 -11.91
N LEU A 204 12.88 3.39 -11.05
CA LEU A 204 11.53 3.92 -11.18
C LEU A 204 11.51 5.33 -11.79
#